data_083ead3a9ed2f622e5f2ea30d1e7dd5f
#
_entry.id   083ead3a9ed2f622e5f2ea30d1e7dd5f
#
_cell.length_a   1.000
_cell.length_b   1.000
_cell.length_c   1.000
_cell.angle_alpha   90.00
_cell.angle_beta   90.00
_cell.angle_gamma   90.00
#
_symmetry.space_group_name_H-M   'P 1'
#
loop_
_entity.id
_entity.type
_entity.pdbx_description
1 polymer ?
#
loop_
_entity_poly.entity_id
_entity_poly.type
_entity_poly.pdbx_seq_one_letter_code
_entity_poly.pdbx_strand_id
1 'polypeptide(L)'
;MNEYIKKIVKEALNEDIPRIDISSEYLFSNEVSEGKFIAKEDGVISGIEVCEEVFKQIDEDTDFITLKKDGDFVKKGEIIAEVKGLTKSILKSERVGLNFLQRMSGVATMTRAFVEEIKGTNAKILDTRKTTPLLRRLEKKAVVDGGGVNHRMNLSEMVMLKDNHLKAAESIKAACDKVRNAVGKSFKIEVEVETIEQFKEALKADCDIIMLDNMTNEMMKACVELNNTRKTIEASGNMNLERVKSVAETGVDWISVGSLTHSYRSLDISLKF
;
A
#
# COMPACT_ATOMS: atom_id res chain seq x y z
N MET A 1 10.25 7.06 16.42
CA MET A 1 9.49 5.93 15.87
C MET A 1 7.99 6.09 16.12
N ASN A 2 7.14 5.70 15.17
CA ASN A 2 5.68 5.85 15.24
C ASN A 2 5.08 4.85 16.25
N GLU A 3 4.29 5.33 17.22
CA GLU A 3 3.62 4.50 18.24
C GLU A 3 2.77 3.36 17.66
N TYR A 4 2.22 3.56 16.45
CA TYR A 4 1.50 2.50 15.76
C TYR A 4 2.41 1.33 15.39
N ILE A 5 3.64 1.59 14.90
CA ILE A 5 4.61 0.55 14.54
C ILE A 5 5.00 -0.24 15.79
N LYS A 6 5.35 0.46 16.88
CA LYS A 6 5.68 -0.19 18.15
C LYS A 6 4.59 -1.13 18.64
N LYS A 7 3.33 -0.67 18.57
CA LYS A 7 2.19 -1.48 19.01
C LYS A 7 2.00 -2.72 18.14
N ILE A 8 2.01 -2.58 16.81
CA ILE A 8 1.76 -3.73 15.91
C ILE A 8 2.89 -4.76 15.99
N VAL A 9 4.14 -4.31 16.13
CA VAL A 9 5.30 -5.19 16.35
C VAL A 9 5.17 -5.94 17.65
N LYS A 10 4.80 -5.24 18.74
CA LYS A 10 4.58 -5.90 20.05
C LYS A 10 3.54 -7.00 20.00
N GLU A 11 2.42 -6.74 19.33
CA GLU A 11 1.35 -7.75 19.19
C GLU A 11 1.81 -8.95 18.34
N ALA A 12 2.57 -8.70 17.26
CA ALA A 12 3.13 -9.77 16.44
C ALA A 12 4.17 -10.62 17.20
N LEU A 13 5.01 -10.00 18.01
CA LEU A 13 5.94 -10.71 18.89
C LEU A 13 5.21 -11.52 19.96
N ASN A 14 4.14 -11.00 20.54
CA ASN A 14 3.33 -11.73 21.52
C ASN A 14 2.60 -12.95 20.88
N GLU A 15 2.22 -12.85 19.60
CA GLU A 15 1.65 -13.97 18.84
C GLU A 15 2.67 -15.10 18.66
N ASP A 16 3.90 -14.76 18.27
CA ASP A 16 4.96 -15.72 17.96
C ASP A 16 5.64 -16.28 19.24
N ILE A 17 5.83 -15.44 20.26
CA ILE A 17 6.48 -15.78 21.52
C ILE A 17 5.56 -15.42 22.70
N PRO A 18 4.45 -16.13 22.92
CA PRO A 18 3.51 -15.80 23.98
C PRO A 18 4.08 -16.02 25.39
N ARG A 19 5.16 -16.78 25.54
CA ARG A 19 5.84 -17.06 26.81
C ARG A 19 7.35 -17.10 26.65
N ILE A 20 7.89 -18.13 25.99
CA ILE A 20 9.32 -18.41 25.88
C ILE A 20 9.60 -19.12 24.56
N ASP A 21 10.65 -18.77 23.84
CA ASP A 21 11.22 -19.57 22.79
C ASP A 21 12.01 -20.73 23.41
N ILE A 22 11.37 -21.89 23.50
CA ILE A 22 11.94 -23.08 24.17
C ILE A 22 13.19 -23.62 23.48
N SER A 23 13.42 -23.31 22.21
CA SER A 23 14.62 -23.75 21.50
C SER A 23 15.82 -22.86 21.84
N SER A 24 15.70 -21.56 21.60
CA SER A 24 16.82 -20.63 21.74
C SER A 24 17.19 -20.39 23.21
N GLU A 25 16.22 -20.40 24.13
CA GLU A 25 16.47 -20.10 25.53
C GLU A 25 17.30 -21.20 26.23
N TYR A 26 17.11 -22.46 25.85
CA TYR A 26 17.84 -23.58 26.45
C TYR A 26 19.12 -23.95 25.70
N LEU A 27 19.25 -23.50 24.44
CA LEU A 27 20.43 -23.83 23.63
C LEU A 27 21.54 -22.76 23.75
N PHE A 28 21.18 -21.49 23.93
CA PHE A 28 22.10 -20.38 23.94
C PHE A 28 22.08 -19.61 25.26
N SER A 29 23.25 -19.15 25.71
CA SER A 29 23.45 -18.31 26.91
C SER A 29 23.79 -16.87 26.51
N ASN A 30 25.07 -16.60 26.26
CA ASN A 30 25.61 -15.29 25.93
C ASN A 30 26.35 -15.27 24.58
N GLU A 31 26.13 -16.29 23.76
CA GLU A 31 26.75 -16.36 22.44
C GLU A 31 26.27 -15.20 21.57
N VAL A 32 27.20 -14.60 20.86
CA VAL A 32 26.96 -13.50 19.92
C VAL A 32 27.08 -14.04 18.49
N SER A 33 26.18 -13.63 17.64
CA SER A 33 26.17 -13.96 16.21
C SER A 33 26.04 -12.72 15.35
N GLU A 34 26.43 -12.86 14.10
CA GLU A 34 26.18 -11.88 13.03
C GLU A 34 25.33 -12.54 11.96
N GLY A 35 24.36 -11.80 11.45
CA GLY A 35 23.46 -12.28 10.40
C GLY A 35 23.28 -11.24 9.30
N LYS A 36 22.94 -11.70 8.09
CA LYS A 36 22.72 -10.86 6.90
C LYS A 36 21.36 -11.11 6.30
N PHE A 37 20.60 -10.05 6.11
CA PHE A 37 19.37 -10.09 5.34
C PHE A 37 19.70 -10.07 3.85
N ILE A 38 19.33 -11.12 3.12
CA ILE A 38 19.72 -11.31 1.71
C ILE A 38 18.46 -11.45 0.87
N ALA A 39 18.35 -10.62 -0.19
CA ALA A 39 17.32 -10.76 -1.20
C ALA A 39 17.48 -12.08 -1.97
N LYS A 40 16.44 -12.89 -2.06
CA LYS A 40 16.45 -14.16 -2.79
C LYS A 40 15.89 -14.03 -4.21
N GLU A 41 15.30 -12.89 -4.51
CA GLU A 41 14.78 -12.48 -5.82
C GLU A 41 14.89 -10.97 -5.98
N ASP A 42 14.72 -10.47 -7.22
CA ASP A 42 14.71 -9.04 -7.51
C ASP A 42 13.43 -8.39 -6.98
N GLY A 43 13.53 -7.18 -6.42
CA GLY A 43 12.36 -6.47 -5.91
C GLY A 43 12.65 -5.11 -5.28
N VAL A 44 11.63 -4.49 -4.74
CA VAL A 44 11.72 -3.20 -4.03
C VAL A 44 11.59 -3.45 -2.55
N ILE A 45 12.50 -2.88 -1.77
CA ILE A 45 12.51 -3.03 -0.31
C ILE A 45 11.52 -2.06 0.31
N SER A 46 10.79 -2.56 1.31
CA SER A 46 9.92 -1.76 2.18
C SER A 46 9.75 -2.44 3.53
N GLY A 47 9.80 -1.66 4.61
CA GLY A 47 9.58 -2.14 5.97
C GLY A 47 10.86 -2.38 6.79
N ILE A 48 11.99 -1.79 6.41
CA ILE A 48 13.25 -1.91 7.17
C ILE A 48 13.08 -1.37 8.58
N GLU A 49 12.46 -0.19 8.76
CA GLU A 49 12.20 0.39 10.08
C GLU A 49 11.33 -0.53 10.97
N VAL A 50 10.38 -1.22 10.37
CA VAL A 50 9.52 -2.17 11.09
C VAL A 50 10.31 -3.41 11.49
N CYS A 51 11.15 -3.92 10.60
CA CYS A 51 12.04 -5.05 10.88
C CYS A 51 13.03 -4.71 12.00
N GLU A 52 13.69 -3.56 11.94
CA GLU A 52 14.60 -3.08 13.00
C GLU A 52 13.90 -2.99 14.36
N GLU A 53 12.67 -2.46 14.39
CA GLU A 53 11.88 -2.36 15.63
C GLU A 53 11.60 -3.74 16.23
N VAL A 54 11.39 -4.79 15.43
CA VAL A 54 11.22 -6.16 15.93
C VAL A 54 12.46 -6.59 16.72
N PHE A 55 13.65 -6.36 16.19
CA PHE A 55 14.90 -6.72 16.87
C PHE A 55 15.09 -5.90 18.15
N LYS A 56 14.82 -4.60 18.11
CA LYS A 56 14.95 -3.72 19.28
C LYS A 56 13.95 -4.00 20.40
N GLN A 57 12.77 -4.50 20.09
CA GLN A 57 11.80 -4.90 21.13
C GLN A 57 12.17 -6.21 21.80
N ILE A 58 12.93 -7.08 21.16
CA ILE A 58 13.46 -8.30 21.79
C ILE A 58 14.74 -7.99 22.60
N ASP A 59 15.61 -7.13 22.05
CA ASP A 59 16.89 -6.81 22.66
C ASP A 59 17.41 -5.46 22.15
N GLU A 60 17.39 -4.42 23.02
CA GLU A 60 17.80 -3.06 22.67
C GLU A 60 19.26 -2.95 22.28
N ASP A 61 20.11 -3.88 22.77
CA ASP A 61 21.55 -3.93 22.49
C ASP A 61 21.87 -4.60 21.13
N THR A 62 20.87 -5.08 20.40
CA THR A 62 21.09 -5.62 19.04
C THR A 62 21.47 -4.51 18.07
N ASP A 63 22.65 -4.61 17.47
CA ASP A 63 23.09 -3.75 16.37
C ASP A 63 22.35 -4.15 15.08
N PHE A 64 21.59 -3.22 14.49
CA PHE A 64 20.94 -3.40 13.20
C PHE A 64 21.46 -2.36 12.21
N ILE A 65 22.20 -2.81 11.19
CA ILE A 65 22.88 -1.96 10.22
C ILE A 65 22.12 -2.01 8.90
N THR A 66 21.46 -0.92 8.55
CA THR A 66 20.71 -0.78 7.30
C THR A 66 21.63 -0.45 6.13
N LEU A 67 21.66 -1.29 5.10
CA LEU A 67 22.44 -1.10 3.87
C LEU A 67 21.60 -0.64 2.68
N LYS A 68 20.32 -0.93 2.68
CA LYS A 68 19.33 -0.49 1.68
C LYS A 68 18.21 0.28 2.37
N LYS A 69 17.59 1.21 1.67
CA LYS A 69 16.47 2.02 2.18
C LYS A 69 15.14 1.53 1.61
N ASP A 70 14.04 1.84 2.29
CA ASP A 70 12.71 1.66 1.74
C ASP A 70 12.58 2.42 0.41
N GLY A 71 12.05 1.74 -0.63
CA GLY A 71 12.00 2.23 -2.00
C GLY A 71 13.18 1.84 -2.90
N ASP A 72 14.29 1.35 -2.34
CA ASP A 72 15.43 0.87 -3.13
C ASP A 72 15.08 -0.44 -3.86
N PHE A 73 15.48 -0.53 -5.13
CA PHE A 73 15.46 -1.78 -5.88
C PHE A 73 16.68 -2.62 -5.55
N VAL A 74 16.47 -3.90 -5.29
CA VAL A 74 17.54 -4.88 -5.02
C VAL A 74 17.48 -6.01 -6.03
N LYS A 75 18.66 -6.57 -6.32
CA LYS A 75 18.80 -7.79 -7.09
C LYS A 75 18.99 -8.98 -6.17
N LYS A 76 18.63 -10.15 -6.68
CA LYS A 76 18.90 -11.42 -6.01
C LYS A 76 20.36 -11.52 -5.58
N GLY A 77 20.57 -11.86 -4.29
CA GLY A 77 21.89 -11.99 -3.67
C GLY A 77 22.41 -10.72 -3.00
N GLU A 78 21.77 -9.56 -3.18
CA GLU A 78 22.18 -8.33 -2.48
C GLU A 78 21.84 -8.38 -1.00
N ILE A 79 22.72 -7.80 -0.18
CA ILE A 79 22.54 -7.66 1.26
C ILE A 79 21.71 -6.40 1.52
N ILE A 80 20.62 -6.55 2.27
CA ILE A 80 19.68 -5.50 2.62
C ILE A 80 20.05 -4.82 3.92
N ALA A 81 20.38 -5.63 4.93
CA ALA A 81 20.79 -5.19 6.26
C ALA A 81 21.66 -6.26 6.92
N GLU A 82 22.40 -5.86 7.94
CA GLU A 82 23.17 -6.74 8.81
C GLU A 82 22.70 -6.60 10.26
N VAL A 83 22.79 -7.68 11.01
CA VAL A 83 22.40 -7.71 12.43
C VAL A 83 23.49 -8.38 13.24
N LYS A 84 23.80 -7.83 14.44
CA LYS A 84 24.76 -8.39 15.38
C LYS A 84 24.21 -8.26 16.81
N GLY A 85 24.27 -9.33 17.57
CA GLY A 85 23.77 -9.37 18.93
C GLY A 85 23.76 -10.76 19.53
N LEU A 86 23.06 -10.93 20.65
CA LEU A 86 22.90 -12.26 21.25
C LEU A 86 22.21 -13.19 20.26
N THR A 87 22.79 -14.38 20.06
CA THR A 87 22.27 -15.38 19.13
C THR A 87 20.79 -15.67 19.39
N LYS A 88 20.42 -15.86 20.64
CA LYS A 88 19.01 -16.10 21.03
C LYS A 88 18.10 -14.93 20.70
N SER A 89 18.56 -13.68 20.83
CA SER A 89 17.76 -12.48 20.50
C SER A 89 17.55 -12.36 19.01
N ILE A 90 18.56 -12.63 18.19
CA ILE A 90 18.45 -12.63 16.72
C ILE A 90 17.45 -13.71 16.27
N LEU A 91 17.56 -14.94 16.77
CA LEU A 91 16.66 -16.04 16.40
C LEU A 91 15.20 -15.79 16.78
N LYS A 92 14.97 -15.19 17.97
CA LYS A 92 13.63 -14.77 18.41
C LYS A 92 13.01 -13.69 17.51
N SER A 93 13.83 -12.81 16.95
CA SER A 93 13.37 -11.67 16.12
C SER A 93 13.19 -12.04 14.65
N GLU A 94 13.93 -13.04 14.16
CA GLU A 94 14.07 -13.38 12.75
C GLU A 94 12.75 -13.53 12.03
N ARG A 95 11.87 -14.40 12.53
CA ARG A 95 10.64 -14.75 11.80
C ARG A 95 9.69 -13.56 11.68
N VAL A 96 9.44 -12.85 12.77
CA VAL A 96 8.54 -11.69 12.79
C VAL A 96 9.12 -10.55 11.94
N GLY A 97 10.43 -10.28 12.07
CA GLY A 97 11.13 -9.28 11.26
C GLY A 97 11.03 -9.59 9.76
N LEU A 98 11.32 -10.83 9.35
CA LEU A 98 11.19 -11.28 7.97
C LEU A 98 9.75 -11.20 7.46
N ASN A 99 8.76 -11.55 8.28
CA ASN A 99 7.36 -11.50 7.86
C ASN A 99 6.92 -10.09 7.48
N PHE A 100 7.28 -9.06 8.26
CA PHE A 100 7.00 -7.68 7.91
C PHE A 100 7.79 -7.23 6.68
N LEU A 101 9.10 -7.46 6.65
CA LEU A 101 9.97 -7.03 5.57
C LEU A 101 9.58 -7.66 4.23
N GLN A 102 9.34 -8.97 4.19
CA GLN A 102 8.92 -9.71 3.01
C GLN A 102 7.55 -9.24 2.50
N ARG A 103 6.59 -9.06 3.41
CA ARG A 103 5.24 -8.61 3.08
C ARG A 103 5.25 -7.21 2.46
N MET A 104 5.85 -6.25 3.15
CA MET A 104 5.89 -4.87 2.70
C MET A 104 6.68 -4.74 1.40
N SER A 105 7.81 -5.42 1.28
CA SER A 105 8.59 -5.46 0.04
C SER A 105 7.82 -6.10 -1.13
N GLY A 106 6.98 -7.09 -0.87
CA GLY A 106 6.10 -7.68 -1.88
C GLY A 106 5.07 -6.68 -2.42
N VAL A 107 4.42 -5.90 -1.53
CA VAL A 107 3.50 -4.81 -1.91
C VAL A 107 4.24 -3.73 -2.71
N ALA A 108 5.42 -3.31 -2.26
CA ALA A 108 6.24 -2.29 -2.94
C ALA A 108 6.70 -2.77 -4.33
N THR A 109 7.12 -4.04 -4.44
CA THR A 109 7.55 -4.65 -5.70
C THR A 109 6.41 -4.71 -6.71
N MET A 110 5.23 -5.15 -6.27
CA MET A 110 4.04 -5.18 -7.12
C MET A 110 3.65 -3.77 -7.56
N THR A 111 3.67 -2.80 -6.65
CA THR A 111 3.37 -1.41 -6.96
C THR A 111 4.34 -0.85 -8.00
N ARG A 112 5.64 -1.09 -7.86
CA ARG A 112 6.65 -0.68 -8.83
C ARG A 112 6.36 -1.25 -10.22
N ALA A 113 5.95 -2.50 -10.33
CA ALA A 113 5.59 -3.10 -11.61
C ALA A 113 4.45 -2.32 -12.30
N PHE A 114 3.39 -1.97 -11.57
CA PHE A 114 2.31 -1.13 -12.11
C PHE A 114 2.77 0.28 -12.49
N VAL A 115 3.61 0.91 -11.68
CA VAL A 115 4.16 2.25 -11.95
C VAL A 115 5.02 2.27 -13.23
N GLU A 116 5.84 1.26 -13.44
CA GLU A 116 6.67 1.15 -14.65
C GLU A 116 5.82 0.96 -15.92
N GLU A 117 4.69 0.20 -15.84
CA GLU A 117 3.79 0.02 -16.98
C GLU A 117 3.14 1.31 -17.48
N ILE A 118 2.89 2.28 -16.59
CA ILE A 118 2.28 3.56 -16.96
C ILE A 118 3.29 4.67 -17.25
N LYS A 119 4.57 4.34 -17.30
CA LYS A 119 5.65 5.31 -17.52
C LYS A 119 5.48 6.03 -18.86
N GLY A 120 5.62 7.35 -18.85
CA GLY A 120 5.39 8.21 -20.01
C GLY A 120 3.96 8.73 -20.13
N THR A 121 3.05 8.36 -19.22
CA THR A 121 1.73 8.97 -19.06
C THR A 121 1.71 9.91 -17.84
N ASN A 122 0.62 10.66 -17.67
CA ASN A 122 0.41 11.52 -16.49
C ASN A 122 -0.34 10.79 -15.35
N ALA A 123 -0.79 9.57 -15.59
CA ALA A 123 -1.56 8.80 -14.62
C ALA A 123 -0.72 8.41 -13.40
N LYS A 124 -1.39 8.22 -12.26
CA LYS A 124 -0.78 7.73 -11.01
C LYS A 124 -1.47 6.45 -10.56
N ILE A 125 -0.68 5.51 -10.04
CA ILE A 125 -1.18 4.28 -9.43
C ILE A 125 -1.56 4.57 -7.98
N LEU A 126 -2.80 4.24 -7.60
CA LEU A 126 -3.33 4.41 -6.27
C LEU A 126 -3.64 3.06 -5.61
N ASP A 127 -3.46 3.01 -4.30
CA ASP A 127 -3.98 1.93 -3.49
C ASP A 127 -5.49 2.07 -3.24
N THR A 128 -6.04 1.16 -2.45
CA THR A 128 -7.44 1.18 -2.01
C THR A 128 -7.54 0.89 -0.51
N ARG A 129 -8.79 0.78 -0.01
CA ARG A 129 -9.05 0.27 1.35
C ARG A 129 -9.15 -1.26 1.44
N LYS A 130 -8.91 -1.98 0.34
CA LYS A 130 -8.87 -3.45 0.31
C LYS A 130 -7.53 -3.94 0.87
N THR A 131 -7.31 -3.74 2.16
CA THR A 131 -6.07 -4.03 2.88
C THR A 131 -6.31 -5.09 3.94
N THR A 132 -5.24 -5.74 4.40
CA THR A 132 -5.30 -6.63 5.57
C THR A 132 -5.73 -5.83 6.80
N PRO A 133 -6.72 -6.33 7.57
CA PRO A 133 -7.12 -5.67 8.81
C PRO A 133 -5.90 -5.38 9.70
N LEU A 134 -5.90 -4.20 10.32
CA LEU A 134 -4.84 -3.66 11.17
C LEU A 134 -3.51 -3.31 10.46
N LEU A 135 -3.19 -3.85 9.28
CA LEU A 135 -1.92 -3.60 8.57
C LEU A 135 -1.99 -2.48 7.51
N ARG A 136 -3.14 -1.79 7.37
CA ARG A 136 -3.35 -0.79 6.31
C ARG A 136 -2.25 0.28 6.24
N ARG A 137 -1.78 0.79 7.38
CA ARG A 137 -0.74 1.83 7.38
C ARG A 137 0.58 1.32 6.82
N LEU A 138 0.94 0.07 7.10
CA LEU A 138 2.15 -0.57 6.59
C LEU A 138 2.03 -0.85 5.08
N GLU A 139 0.89 -1.41 4.66
CA GLU A 139 0.65 -1.72 3.25
C GLU A 139 0.61 -0.44 2.39
N LYS A 140 -0.06 0.61 2.86
CA LYS A 140 -0.09 1.90 2.15
C LYS A 140 1.27 2.60 2.13
N LYS A 141 2.08 2.48 3.19
CA LYS A 141 3.49 2.92 3.16
C LYS A 141 4.24 2.17 2.07
N ALA A 142 4.10 0.86 2.00
CA ALA A 142 4.76 0.04 0.99
C ALA A 142 4.34 0.40 -0.45
N VAL A 143 3.08 0.81 -0.68
CA VAL A 143 2.64 1.35 -1.97
C VAL A 143 3.43 2.62 -2.33
N VAL A 144 3.64 3.53 -1.37
CA VAL A 144 4.45 4.74 -1.60
C VAL A 144 5.90 4.39 -1.89
N ASP A 145 6.49 3.46 -1.15
CA ASP A 145 7.86 2.99 -1.37
C ASP A 145 8.03 2.34 -2.76
N GLY A 146 6.96 1.71 -3.28
CA GLY A 146 6.90 1.21 -4.66
C GLY A 146 6.75 2.29 -5.74
N GLY A 147 6.50 3.55 -5.36
CA GLY A 147 6.28 4.68 -6.28
C GLY A 147 4.82 5.00 -6.58
N GLY A 148 3.88 4.32 -5.92
CA GLY A 148 2.45 4.63 -5.98
C GLY A 148 2.04 5.79 -5.07
N VAL A 149 0.75 6.08 -5.03
CA VAL A 149 0.15 7.16 -4.23
C VAL A 149 -0.95 6.58 -3.36
N ASN A 150 -1.12 7.09 -2.15
CA ASN A 150 -2.20 6.66 -1.28
C ASN A 150 -3.53 7.32 -1.67
N HIS A 151 -4.56 6.53 -1.84
CA HIS A 151 -5.95 6.94 -1.76
C HIS A 151 -6.32 7.17 -0.27
N ARG A 152 -7.55 7.63 0.04
CA ARG A 152 -8.00 7.86 1.42
C ARG A 152 -7.65 6.69 2.34
N MET A 153 -7.14 7.02 3.53
CA MET A 153 -6.75 6.04 4.55
C MET A 153 -7.96 5.35 5.17
N ASN A 154 -9.04 6.12 5.37
CA ASN A 154 -10.24 5.67 6.10
C ASN A 154 -11.49 6.42 5.62
N LEU A 155 -12.64 6.17 6.26
CA LEU A 155 -13.92 6.78 5.91
C LEU A 155 -14.04 8.25 6.34
N SER A 156 -13.12 8.75 7.14
CA SER A 156 -13.17 10.11 7.70
C SER A 156 -12.32 11.13 6.94
N GLU A 157 -11.49 10.71 5.97
CA GLU A 157 -10.58 11.62 5.25
C GLU A 157 -11.20 12.24 3.99
N MET A 158 -12.08 11.52 3.32
CA MET A 158 -12.67 11.95 2.06
C MET A 158 -14.02 11.29 1.86
N VAL A 159 -14.98 12.05 1.38
CA VAL A 159 -16.30 11.53 1.00
C VAL A 159 -16.17 10.72 -0.29
N MET A 160 -16.81 9.56 -0.34
CA MET A 160 -16.96 8.77 -1.57
C MET A 160 -18.39 8.31 -1.68
N LEU A 161 -19.08 8.81 -2.71
CA LEU A 161 -20.44 8.45 -3.03
C LEU A 161 -20.42 7.29 -4.03
N LYS A 162 -20.81 6.13 -3.57
CA LYS A 162 -20.85 4.89 -4.34
C LYS A 162 -22.26 4.59 -4.85
N ASP A 163 -22.37 3.60 -5.72
CA ASP A 163 -23.61 3.11 -6.30
C ASP A 163 -24.75 2.98 -5.26
N ASN A 164 -24.47 2.36 -4.11
CA ASN A 164 -25.46 2.19 -3.03
C ASN A 164 -25.90 3.51 -2.38
N HIS A 165 -25.02 4.53 -2.33
CA HIS A 165 -25.40 5.86 -1.85
C HIS A 165 -26.24 6.59 -2.90
N LEU A 166 -25.88 6.45 -4.18
CA LEU A 166 -26.55 7.12 -5.29
C LEU A 166 -27.93 6.53 -5.58
N LYS A 167 -28.10 5.21 -5.43
CA LYS A 167 -29.42 4.55 -5.54
C LYS A 167 -30.43 5.03 -4.49
N ALA A 168 -29.95 5.47 -3.33
CA ALA A 168 -30.78 6.02 -2.26
C ALA A 168 -31.03 7.53 -2.40
N ALA A 169 -30.39 8.21 -3.36
CA ALA A 169 -30.50 9.62 -3.62
C ALA A 169 -31.35 9.87 -4.88
N GLU A 170 -31.98 11.04 -4.97
CA GLU A 170 -32.76 11.43 -6.16
C GLU A 170 -31.91 11.60 -7.41
N SER A 171 -30.68 12.06 -7.25
CA SER A 171 -29.70 12.27 -8.32
C SER A 171 -28.28 12.40 -7.75
N ILE A 172 -27.27 12.25 -8.61
CA ILE A 172 -25.85 12.47 -8.25
C ILE A 172 -25.66 13.91 -7.75
N LYS A 173 -26.28 14.88 -8.44
CA LYS A 173 -26.20 16.28 -8.05
C LYS A 173 -26.78 16.51 -6.66
N ALA A 174 -27.99 16.00 -6.38
CA ALA A 174 -28.63 16.15 -5.08
C ALA A 174 -27.81 15.52 -3.94
N ALA A 175 -27.20 14.34 -4.18
CA ALA A 175 -26.32 13.69 -3.23
C ALA A 175 -25.08 14.55 -2.92
N CYS A 176 -24.41 15.07 -3.96
CA CYS A 176 -23.24 15.94 -3.80
C CYS A 176 -23.59 17.23 -3.07
N ASP A 177 -24.68 17.91 -3.45
CA ASP A 177 -25.11 19.16 -2.83
C ASP A 177 -25.42 18.96 -1.34
N LYS A 178 -26.13 17.88 -1.00
CA LYS A 178 -26.45 17.54 0.40
C LYS A 178 -25.19 17.33 1.23
N VAL A 179 -24.22 16.56 0.72
CA VAL A 179 -22.97 16.30 1.42
C VAL A 179 -22.12 17.56 1.48
N ARG A 180 -21.99 18.30 0.39
CA ARG A 180 -21.20 19.54 0.33
C ARG A 180 -21.72 20.58 1.32
N ASN A 181 -23.04 20.72 1.47
CA ASN A 181 -23.64 21.62 2.44
C ASN A 181 -23.29 21.21 3.89
N ALA A 182 -23.14 19.92 4.17
CA ALA A 182 -22.79 19.43 5.50
C ALA A 182 -21.30 19.56 5.81
N VAL A 183 -20.39 19.25 4.85
CA VAL A 183 -18.94 19.17 5.09
C VAL A 183 -18.14 20.39 4.60
N GLY A 184 -18.77 21.28 3.83
CA GLY A 184 -18.10 22.43 3.23
C GLY A 184 -17.02 22.04 2.23
N LYS A 185 -15.98 22.86 2.11
CA LYS A 185 -14.79 22.61 1.26
C LYS A 185 -13.65 21.88 2.00
N SER A 186 -13.84 21.52 3.26
CA SER A 186 -12.82 20.86 4.08
C SER A 186 -12.52 19.43 3.64
N PHE A 187 -13.48 18.78 2.97
CA PHE A 187 -13.34 17.42 2.45
C PHE A 187 -13.55 17.38 0.95
N LYS A 188 -12.72 16.57 0.27
CA LYS A 188 -12.97 16.23 -1.14
C LYS A 188 -14.20 15.30 -1.23
N ILE A 189 -14.93 15.43 -2.31
CA ILE A 189 -16.05 14.55 -2.65
C ILE A 189 -15.69 13.81 -3.93
N GLU A 190 -15.69 12.51 -3.85
CA GLU A 190 -15.53 11.60 -4.97
C GLU A 190 -16.86 10.91 -5.27
N VAL A 191 -17.15 10.76 -6.55
CA VAL A 191 -18.38 10.12 -7.05
C VAL A 191 -18.00 8.96 -7.97
N GLU A 192 -18.48 7.77 -7.68
CA GLU A 192 -18.33 6.57 -8.50
C GLU A 192 -19.46 6.51 -9.54
N VAL A 193 -19.09 6.36 -10.82
CA VAL A 193 -20.02 6.31 -11.96
C VAL A 193 -19.65 5.14 -12.88
N GLU A 194 -20.67 4.52 -13.48
CA GLU A 194 -20.55 3.34 -14.34
C GLU A 194 -20.93 3.63 -15.80
N THR A 195 -21.54 4.80 -16.10
CA THR A 195 -21.98 5.17 -17.45
C THR A 195 -21.59 6.60 -17.81
N ILE A 196 -21.52 6.87 -19.13
CA ILE A 196 -21.23 8.22 -19.65
C ILE A 196 -22.32 9.21 -19.24
N GLU A 197 -23.57 8.77 -19.12
CA GLU A 197 -24.69 9.59 -18.69
C GLU A 197 -24.51 10.05 -17.22
N GLN A 198 -24.15 9.11 -16.33
CA GLN A 198 -23.82 9.43 -14.94
C GLN A 198 -22.59 10.35 -14.86
N PHE A 199 -21.57 10.13 -15.70
CA PHE A 199 -20.42 11.02 -15.78
C PHE A 199 -20.81 12.46 -16.14
N LYS A 200 -21.68 12.65 -17.16
CA LYS A 200 -22.20 13.97 -17.55
C LYS A 200 -23.00 14.63 -16.42
N GLU A 201 -23.71 13.85 -15.61
CA GLU A 201 -24.39 14.36 -14.41
C GLU A 201 -23.38 14.78 -13.34
N ALA A 202 -22.37 13.94 -13.06
CA ALA A 202 -21.32 14.23 -12.09
C ALA A 202 -20.49 15.48 -12.47
N LEU A 203 -20.28 15.76 -13.76
CA LEU A 203 -19.64 16.99 -14.20
C LEU A 203 -20.37 18.26 -13.73
N LYS A 204 -21.70 18.20 -13.58
CA LYS A 204 -22.55 19.32 -13.13
C LYS A 204 -22.72 19.39 -11.61
N ALA A 205 -22.25 18.38 -10.89
CA ALA A 205 -22.34 18.30 -9.44
C ALA A 205 -21.11 18.94 -8.76
N ASP A 206 -21.23 19.34 -7.49
CA ASP A 206 -20.09 19.87 -6.70
C ASP A 206 -19.27 18.72 -6.09
N CYS A 207 -18.64 17.91 -6.96
CA CYS A 207 -17.66 16.91 -6.61
C CYS A 207 -16.28 17.31 -7.11
N ASP A 208 -15.22 16.75 -6.51
CA ASP A 208 -13.82 17.04 -6.82
C ASP A 208 -13.21 15.97 -7.73
N ILE A 209 -13.65 14.72 -7.57
CA ILE A 209 -13.13 13.54 -8.27
C ILE A 209 -14.31 12.74 -8.82
N ILE A 210 -14.15 12.21 -10.03
CA ILE A 210 -15.12 11.28 -10.63
C ILE A 210 -14.38 9.97 -10.91
N MET A 211 -14.85 8.89 -10.25
CA MET A 211 -14.31 7.55 -10.45
C MET A 211 -15.14 6.82 -11.51
N LEU A 212 -14.47 6.37 -12.54
CA LEU A 212 -15.00 5.53 -13.63
C LEU A 212 -14.86 4.07 -13.21
N ASP A 213 -15.95 3.46 -12.72
CA ASP A 213 -15.92 2.09 -12.25
C ASP A 213 -16.28 1.09 -13.35
N ASN A 214 -15.42 0.13 -13.59
CA ASN A 214 -15.57 -0.95 -14.58
C ASN A 214 -15.92 -0.50 -16.02
N MET A 215 -15.56 0.72 -16.41
CA MET A 215 -15.74 1.22 -17.78
C MET A 215 -14.71 0.62 -18.76
N THR A 216 -15.06 0.57 -20.05
CA THR A 216 -14.12 0.24 -21.14
C THR A 216 -13.17 1.40 -21.42
N ASN A 217 -12.05 1.14 -22.10
CA ASN A 217 -11.09 2.20 -22.46
C ASN A 217 -11.74 3.26 -23.36
N GLU A 218 -12.63 2.87 -24.27
CA GLU A 218 -13.37 3.79 -25.15
C GLU A 218 -14.29 4.72 -24.34
N MET A 219 -14.99 4.17 -23.33
CA MET A 219 -15.81 4.97 -22.43
C MET A 219 -14.96 5.93 -21.59
N MET A 220 -13.84 5.46 -21.04
CA MET A 220 -12.90 6.28 -20.27
C MET A 220 -12.37 7.44 -21.11
N LYS A 221 -11.93 7.18 -22.36
CA LYS A 221 -11.47 8.21 -23.29
C LYS A 221 -12.55 9.23 -23.58
N ALA A 222 -13.78 8.80 -23.84
CA ALA A 222 -14.91 9.70 -24.04
C ALA A 222 -15.18 10.57 -22.80
N CYS A 223 -15.07 10.01 -21.58
CA CYS A 223 -15.19 10.78 -20.33
C CYS A 223 -14.08 11.83 -20.18
N VAL A 224 -12.82 11.46 -20.48
CA VAL A 224 -11.69 12.39 -20.46
C VAL A 224 -11.90 13.56 -21.43
N GLU A 225 -12.33 13.28 -22.68
CA GLU A 225 -12.64 14.30 -23.68
C GLU A 225 -13.79 15.24 -23.26
N LEU A 226 -14.79 14.71 -22.55
CA LEU A 226 -15.90 15.48 -22.02
C LEU A 226 -15.55 16.32 -20.76
N ASN A 227 -14.42 16.06 -20.11
CA ASN A 227 -14.02 16.71 -18.84
C ASN A 227 -13.55 18.16 -19.02
N ASN A 228 -14.43 19.04 -19.46
CA ASN A 228 -14.17 20.47 -19.60
C ASN A 228 -14.07 21.22 -18.26
N THR A 229 -14.51 20.61 -17.16
CA THR A 229 -14.46 21.15 -15.79
C THR A 229 -13.15 20.90 -15.07
N ARG A 230 -12.24 20.10 -15.67
CA ARG A 230 -10.94 19.70 -15.12
C ARG A 230 -11.02 19.04 -13.74
N LYS A 231 -12.09 18.28 -13.50
CA LYS A 231 -12.18 17.40 -12.31
C LYS A 231 -11.14 16.28 -12.44
N THR A 232 -10.63 15.80 -11.32
CA THR A 232 -9.77 14.60 -11.33
C THR A 232 -10.58 13.39 -11.79
N ILE A 233 -10.08 12.64 -12.76
CA ILE A 233 -10.68 11.40 -13.24
C ILE A 233 -9.89 10.22 -12.71
N GLU A 234 -10.57 9.35 -11.98
CA GLU A 234 -10.01 8.09 -11.49
C GLU A 234 -10.62 6.92 -12.27
N ALA A 235 -9.78 5.96 -12.68
CA ALA A 235 -10.23 4.68 -13.23
C ALA A 235 -10.13 3.59 -12.15
N SER A 236 -11.17 2.77 -12.03
CA SER A 236 -11.25 1.65 -11.10
C SER A 236 -11.89 0.42 -11.75
N GLY A 237 -11.71 -0.74 -11.11
CA GLY A 237 -12.31 -2.01 -11.55
C GLY A 237 -11.39 -2.87 -12.41
N ASN A 238 -11.15 -4.11 -11.93
CA ASN A 238 -10.41 -5.18 -12.65
C ASN A 238 -9.06 -4.75 -13.24
N MET A 239 -8.28 -3.93 -12.51
CA MET A 239 -6.96 -3.48 -12.94
C MET A 239 -5.92 -4.59 -12.72
N ASN A 240 -5.16 -4.88 -13.79
CA ASN A 240 -4.02 -5.79 -13.80
C ASN A 240 -2.88 -5.21 -14.66
N LEU A 241 -1.71 -5.84 -14.65
CA LEU A 241 -0.52 -5.35 -15.39
C LEU A 241 -0.74 -5.29 -16.91
N GLU A 242 -1.53 -6.19 -17.47
CA GLU A 242 -1.80 -6.23 -18.92
C GLU A 242 -2.69 -5.05 -19.35
N ARG A 243 -3.61 -4.62 -18.47
CA ARG A 243 -4.62 -3.60 -18.78
C ARG A 243 -4.16 -2.18 -18.41
N VAL A 244 -3.37 -2.02 -17.33
CA VAL A 244 -3.11 -0.71 -16.72
C VAL A 244 -2.52 0.32 -17.69
N LYS A 245 -1.64 -0.11 -18.60
CA LYS A 245 -1.04 0.76 -19.62
C LYS A 245 -2.10 1.36 -20.54
N SER A 246 -2.97 0.53 -21.10
CA SER A 246 -4.02 1.00 -22.01
C SER A 246 -5.04 1.90 -21.32
N VAL A 247 -5.28 1.68 -20.01
CA VAL A 247 -6.11 2.59 -19.19
C VAL A 247 -5.41 3.93 -19.00
N ALA A 248 -4.12 3.95 -18.66
CA ALA A 248 -3.35 5.19 -18.50
C ALA A 248 -3.30 6.01 -19.81
N GLU A 249 -3.23 5.34 -20.97
CA GLU A 249 -3.23 5.97 -22.30
C GLU A 249 -4.58 6.63 -22.66
N THR A 250 -5.68 6.34 -21.92
CA THR A 250 -6.95 7.05 -22.10
C THR A 250 -6.90 8.51 -21.61
N GLY A 251 -5.91 8.84 -20.78
CA GLY A 251 -5.72 10.18 -20.22
C GLY A 251 -6.36 10.39 -18.84
N VAL A 252 -6.76 9.32 -18.14
CA VAL A 252 -7.20 9.41 -16.73
C VAL A 252 -6.05 9.87 -15.83
N ASP A 253 -6.37 10.55 -14.74
CA ASP A 253 -5.37 11.08 -13.81
C ASP A 253 -4.90 10.01 -12.81
N TRP A 254 -5.83 9.17 -12.34
CA TRP A 254 -5.62 8.19 -11.28
C TRP A 254 -6.11 6.81 -11.70
N ILE A 255 -5.40 5.77 -11.25
CA ILE A 255 -5.78 4.37 -11.47
C ILE A 255 -5.70 3.64 -10.14
N SER A 256 -6.84 3.30 -9.58
CA SER A 256 -6.93 2.54 -8.33
C SER A 256 -6.78 1.04 -8.56
N VAL A 257 -5.83 0.43 -7.86
CA VAL A 257 -5.46 -0.97 -8.01
C VAL A 257 -5.56 -1.69 -6.68
N GLY A 258 -6.64 -2.45 -6.48
CA GLY A 258 -6.87 -3.18 -5.23
C GLY A 258 -5.87 -4.31 -5.00
N SER A 259 -5.43 -4.98 -6.07
CA SER A 259 -4.51 -6.12 -6.01
C SER A 259 -3.15 -5.79 -5.38
N LEU A 260 -2.72 -4.53 -5.36
CA LEU A 260 -1.49 -4.11 -4.69
C LEU A 260 -1.44 -4.57 -3.22
N THR A 261 -2.58 -4.58 -2.54
CA THR A 261 -2.66 -4.84 -1.11
C THR A 261 -3.44 -6.11 -0.73
N HIS A 262 -4.21 -6.71 -1.67
CA HIS A 262 -4.93 -7.94 -1.38
C HIS A 262 -4.45 -9.17 -2.16
N SER A 263 -3.58 -9.01 -3.18
CA SER A 263 -3.12 -10.12 -4.04
C SER A 263 -1.64 -10.03 -4.39
N TYR A 264 -0.84 -9.32 -3.60
CA TYR A 264 0.61 -9.28 -3.76
C TYR A 264 1.23 -10.64 -3.38
N ARG A 265 2.43 -10.90 -3.88
CA ARG A 265 3.30 -11.99 -3.43
C ARG A 265 4.40 -11.40 -2.54
N SER A 266 4.63 -11.95 -1.36
CA SER A 266 5.75 -11.55 -0.50
C SER A 266 7.08 -11.73 -1.24
N LEU A 267 7.98 -10.77 -1.08
CA LEU A 267 9.35 -10.86 -1.64
C LEU A 267 10.16 -11.87 -0.82
N ASP A 268 10.84 -12.78 -1.49
CA ASP A 268 11.66 -13.77 -0.79
C ASP A 268 12.95 -13.15 -0.26
N ILE A 269 13.09 -13.09 1.06
CA ILE A 269 14.25 -12.56 1.80
C ILE A 269 14.61 -13.58 2.88
N SER A 270 15.90 -13.82 3.09
CA SER A 270 16.36 -14.69 4.17
C SER A 270 17.36 -13.98 5.08
N LEU A 271 17.35 -14.33 6.36
CA LEU A 271 18.45 -14.05 7.28
C LEU A 271 19.42 -15.24 7.25
N LYS A 272 20.71 -14.98 7.10
CA LYS A 272 21.79 -15.98 7.10
C LYS A 272 22.88 -15.58 8.07
N PHE A 273 23.31 -16.54 8.89
CA PHE A 273 24.45 -16.45 9.81
C PHE A 273 25.74 -16.78 9.10
#